data_5d83e455a1d269cfee47ada402753c87
#
_entry.id   5d83e455a1d269cfee47ada402753c87
#
_cell.length_a   1.000
_cell.length_b   1.000
_cell.length_c   1.000
_cell.angle_alpha   90.00
_cell.angle_beta   90.00
_cell.angle_gamma   90.00
#
_symmetry.space_group_name_H-M   'P 1'
#
loop_
_entity.id
_entity.type
_entity.pdbx_description
1 polymer ?
#
loop_
_entity_poly.entity_id
_entity_poly.type
_entity_poly.pdbx_seq_one_letter_code
_entity_poly.pdbx_strand_id
1 'polypeptide(L)'
;VVAVMVNQNERVHIDQPLVIIEAMKMQTTLCAEVSGKVGQVFVNIGDECFVGMPLVDMHADGTSKSKVVKMPTSSSTNQRLLNELRTREALTLDEQRIEQQQKRRQKGYLTARENLQNLCPIDSFIEYGQMAVAAQRLRRDYDDLKSTTAADGVITGIGQVNQILVTKQKTQTVIVINDYSVLAGTQGYFHHLKLDRILAVAANKKYPVVMFTEGGGGRPGDTDITTVNSGLQ
;
A
#
# COMPACT_ATOMS: atom_id res chain seq x y z
N VAL A 1 -23.08 16.75 16.36
CA VAL A 1 -23.36 15.80 17.44
C VAL A 1 -24.55 14.94 17.06
N VAL A 2 -24.41 13.62 17.13
CA VAL A 2 -25.48 12.66 16.78
C VAL A 2 -26.24 12.24 18.04
N ALA A 3 -25.53 12.03 19.13
CA ALA A 3 -26.15 11.68 20.41
C ALA A 3 -25.36 12.23 21.60
N VAL A 4 -26.05 12.58 22.66
CA VAL A 4 -25.51 12.88 23.99
C VAL A 4 -26.01 11.78 24.93
N MET A 5 -25.08 11.01 25.50
CA MET A 5 -25.38 9.78 26.25
C MET A 5 -25.38 9.98 27.75
N VAL A 6 -25.11 11.19 28.23
CA VAL A 6 -24.99 11.51 29.67
C VAL A 6 -25.71 12.81 30.00
N ASN A 7 -26.12 12.91 31.27
CA ASN A 7 -26.76 14.11 31.82
C ASN A 7 -25.83 14.83 32.80
N GLN A 8 -26.10 16.12 33.02
CA GLN A 8 -25.43 16.90 34.06
C GLN A 8 -25.62 16.24 35.43
N ASN A 9 -24.57 16.18 36.23
CA ASN A 9 -24.50 15.53 37.54
C ASN A 9 -24.57 13.99 37.52
N GLU A 10 -24.62 13.34 36.37
CA GLU A 10 -24.56 11.89 36.26
C GLU A 10 -23.17 11.37 36.63
N ARG A 11 -23.13 10.21 37.28
CA ARG A 11 -21.85 9.52 37.56
C ARG A 11 -21.52 8.57 36.42
N VAL A 12 -20.32 8.68 35.93
CA VAL A 12 -19.83 7.87 34.80
C VAL A 12 -18.57 7.09 35.18
N HIS A 13 -18.40 5.96 34.57
CA HIS A 13 -17.23 5.11 34.70
C HIS A 13 -16.28 5.31 33.53
N ILE A 14 -15.02 4.95 33.74
CA ILE A 14 -14.05 4.91 32.65
C ILE A 14 -14.60 4.07 31.46
N ASP A 15 -14.34 4.49 30.21
CA ASP A 15 -14.83 3.92 28.98
C ASP A 15 -16.36 4.05 28.74
N GLN A 16 -17.10 4.68 29.62
CA GLN A 16 -18.53 4.94 29.39
C GLN A 16 -18.71 5.96 28.27
N PRO A 17 -19.60 5.69 27.27
CA PRO A 17 -19.91 6.64 26.20
C PRO A 17 -20.51 7.95 26.75
N LEU A 18 -19.99 9.09 26.27
CA LEU A 18 -20.46 10.43 26.65
C LEU A 18 -21.19 11.11 25.48
N VAL A 19 -20.58 11.16 24.32
CA VAL A 19 -21.11 11.85 23.14
C VAL A 19 -20.76 11.06 21.89
N ILE A 20 -21.67 11.01 20.92
CA ILE A 20 -21.42 10.48 19.60
C ILE A 20 -21.40 11.64 18.61
N ILE A 21 -20.30 11.79 17.90
CA ILE A 21 -20.13 12.77 16.82
C ILE A 21 -20.08 12.08 15.47
N GLU A 22 -20.52 12.76 14.43
CA GLU A 22 -20.43 12.26 13.06
C GLU A 22 -19.68 13.26 12.19
N ALA A 23 -18.72 12.74 11.44
CA ALA A 23 -18.01 13.47 10.41
C ALA A 23 -17.86 12.58 9.17
N MET A 24 -18.18 13.09 8.00
CA MET A 24 -18.05 12.38 6.71
C MET A 24 -18.74 10.98 6.70
N LYS A 25 -19.93 10.86 7.31
CA LYS A 25 -20.70 9.62 7.46
C LYS A 25 -20.03 8.56 8.37
N MET A 26 -19.01 8.94 9.13
CA MET A 26 -18.39 8.10 10.15
C MET A 26 -18.78 8.61 11.53
N GLN A 27 -19.29 7.72 12.37
CA GLN A 27 -19.62 8.02 13.76
C GLN A 27 -18.45 7.67 14.66
N THR A 28 -18.11 8.59 15.55
CA THR A 28 -17.07 8.41 16.56
C THR A 28 -17.71 8.59 17.94
N THR A 29 -17.55 7.59 18.79
CA THR A 29 -18.00 7.65 20.18
C THR A 29 -16.88 8.20 21.06
N LEU A 30 -17.14 9.28 21.76
CA LEU A 30 -16.27 9.84 22.79
C LEU A 30 -16.67 9.26 24.13
N CYS A 31 -15.73 8.62 24.81
CA CYS A 31 -15.94 7.95 26.09
C CYS A 31 -15.22 8.70 27.23
N ALA A 32 -15.64 8.45 28.46
CA ALA A 32 -15.01 8.98 29.65
C ALA A 32 -13.60 8.41 29.84
N GLU A 33 -12.60 9.25 29.94
CA GLU A 33 -11.21 8.84 30.19
C GLU A 33 -10.94 8.50 31.67
N VAL A 34 -11.79 8.98 32.56
CA VAL A 34 -11.73 8.76 34.02
C VAL A 34 -13.11 8.52 34.58
N SER A 35 -13.20 7.79 35.71
CA SER A 35 -14.44 7.70 36.44
C SER A 35 -14.66 8.99 37.25
N GLY A 36 -15.90 9.50 37.25
CA GLY A 36 -16.19 10.75 37.90
C GLY A 36 -17.63 11.18 37.72
N LYS A 37 -17.90 12.45 38.00
CA LYS A 37 -19.20 13.07 37.86
C LYS A 37 -19.22 14.06 36.71
N VAL A 38 -20.22 14.00 35.83
CA VAL A 38 -20.41 14.96 34.75
C VAL A 38 -20.74 16.33 35.36
N GLY A 39 -19.91 17.31 35.08
CA GLY A 39 -20.13 18.71 35.50
C GLY A 39 -21.15 19.37 34.57
N GLN A 40 -20.72 19.80 33.41
CA GLN A 40 -21.58 20.45 32.43
C GLN A 40 -21.50 19.77 31.06
N VAL A 41 -22.64 19.67 30.40
CA VAL A 41 -22.72 19.26 28.99
C VAL A 41 -22.90 20.52 28.15
N PHE A 42 -22.00 20.78 27.21
CA PHE A 42 -21.96 22.01 26.41
C PHE A 42 -22.60 21.86 25.02
N VAL A 43 -23.04 20.66 24.66
CA VAL A 43 -23.55 20.35 23.31
C VAL A 43 -24.89 19.63 23.39
N ASN A 44 -25.69 19.86 22.34
CA ASN A 44 -26.97 19.18 22.12
C ASN A 44 -26.91 18.34 20.84
N ILE A 45 -27.87 17.44 20.67
CA ILE A 45 -28.04 16.68 19.44
C ILE A 45 -28.32 17.66 18.28
N GLY A 46 -27.58 17.53 17.21
CA GLY A 46 -27.66 18.42 16.04
C GLY A 46 -26.63 19.54 16.03
N ASP A 47 -25.93 19.81 17.12
CA ASP A 47 -24.90 20.85 17.17
C ASP A 47 -23.69 20.48 16.31
N GLU A 48 -23.12 21.49 15.64
CA GLU A 48 -21.80 21.37 15.00
C GLU A 48 -20.70 21.56 16.03
N CYS A 49 -19.65 20.74 15.95
CA CYS A 49 -18.50 20.83 16.85
C CYS A 49 -17.19 20.92 16.06
N PHE A 50 -16.24 21.66 16.61
CA PHE A 50 -14.93 21.94 16.03
C PHE A 50 -13.81 21.46 16.96
N VAL A 51 -12.64 21.24 16.40
CA VAL A 51 -11.44 20.86 17.18
C VAL A 51 -11.14 21.91 18.25
N GLY A 52 -11.04 21.45 19.51
CA GLY A 52 -10.81 22.30 20.67
C GLY A 52 -12.08 22.82 21.36
N MET A 53 -13.26 22.54 20.85
CA MET A 53 -14.52 22.89 21.50
C MET A 53 -14.80 21.96 22.69
N PRO A 54 -15.12 22.47 23.90
CA PRO A 54 -15.51 21.63 25.01
C PRO A 54 -16.88 20.99 24.75
N LEU A 55 -17.00 19.69 24.96
CA LEU A 55 -18.26 18.95 24.79
C LEU A 55 -18.89 18.58 26.10
N VAL A 56 -18.11 18.06 27.04
CA VAL A 56 -18.56 17.66 28.39
C VAL A 56 -17.45 17.98 29.38
N ASP A 57 -17.77 18.62 30.48
CA ASP A 57 -16.90 18.80 31.62
C ASP A 57 -17.06 17.66 32.62
N MET A 58 -15.96 17.21 33.24
CA MET A 58 -15.99 16.11 34.19
C MET A 58 -15.15 16.40 35.43
N HIS A 59 -15.72 16.10 36.57
CA HIS A 59 -15.04 16.13 37.87
C HIS A 59 -14.61 14.69 38.21
N ALA A 60 -13.29 14.40 38.10
CA ALA A 60 -12.75 13.09 38.46
C ALA A 60 -12.94 12.80 39.97
N ASP A 61 -13.35 11.59 40.30
CA ASP A 61 -13.32 11.10 41.68
C ASP A 61 -11.85 10.97 42.12
N GLY A 62 -11.46 11.70 43.18
CA GLY A 62 -10.06 11.81 43.64
C GLY A 62 -9.33 10.46 43.71
N THR A 63 -8.07 10.42 43.20
CA THR A 63 -7.14 9.30 43.26
C THR A 63 -7.47 8.04 42.43
N SER A 64 -7.88 8.19 41.18
CA SER A 64 -7.55 7.17 40.18
C SER A 64 -6.29 7.62 39.48
N LYS A 65 -5.15 6.96 39.77
CA LYS A 65 -4.01 6.97 38.82
C LYS A 65 -4.63 6.67 37.46
N SER A 66 -4.56 7.62 36.55
CA SER A 66 -4.90 7.38 35.18
C SER A 66 -4.08 6.17 34.79
N LYS A 67 -4.67 4.98 34.77
CA LYS A 67 -4.23 4.03 33.79
C LYS A 67 -4.45 4.80 32.51
N VAL A 68 -3.35 5.25 31.91
CA VAL A 68 -3.34 5.55 30.49
C VAL A 68 -3.93 4.29 29.91
N VAL A 69 -5.24 4.30 29.68
CA VAL A 69 -5.88 3.32 28.82
C VAL A 69 -5.18 3.60 27.52
N LYS A 70 -4.14 2.82 27.28
CA LYS A 70 -3.69 2.65 25.90
C LYS A 70 -4.98 2.32 25.20
N MET A 71 -5.53 3.28 24.45
CA MET A 71 -6.53 2.98 23.44
C MET A 71 -6.11 1.63 22.87
N PRO A 72 -7.03 0.66 22.70
CA PRO A 72 -6.69 -0.51 21.91
C PRO A 72 -6.18 0.08 20.62
N THR A 73 -4.90 0.21 20.58
CA THR A 73 -4.25 0.84 19.46
C THR A 73 -4.76 0.04 18.28
N SER A 74 -5.47 0.67 17.34
CA SER A 74 -5.56 0.25 15.95
C SER A 74 -4.16 -0.18 15.43
N SER A 75 -3.13 0.08 16.21
CA SER A 75 -1.74 -0.29 16.01
C SER A 75 -1.53 -1.78 15.82
N SER A 76 -2.24 -2.69 16.50
CA SER A 76 -1.95 -4.13 16.31
C SER A 76 -2.49 -4.65 14.97
N THR A 77 -3.69 -4.23 14.56
CA THR A 77 -4.26 -4.59 13.26
C THR A 77 -3.55 -3.84 12.13
N ASN A 78 -3.31 -2.55 12.29
CA ASN A 78 -2.58 -1.75 11.30
C ASN A 78 -1.13 -2.22 11.18
N GLN A 79 -0.48 -2.55 12.29
CA GLN A 79 0.87 -3.09 12.27
C GLN A 79 0.92 -4.47 11.62
N ARG A 80 -0.08 -5.31 11.83
CA ARG A 80 -0.20 -6.61 11.15
C ARG A 80 -0.35 -6.44 9.64
N LEU A 81 -1.26 -5.56 9.19
CA LEU A 81 -1.47 -5.29 7.77
C LEU A 81 -0.22 -4.68 7.11
N LEU A 82 0.47 -3.78 7.82
CA LEU A 82 1.72 -3.21 7.34
C LEU A 82 2.83 -4.27 7.22
N ASN A 83 2.93 -5.17 8.19
CA ASN A 83 3.90 -6.26 8.13
C ASN A 83 3.58 -7.24 7.00
N GLU A 84 2.30 -7.55 6.77
CA GLU A 84 1.86 -8.38 5.65
C GLU A 84 2.22 -7.74 4.30
N LEU A 85 1.97 -6.43 4.15
CA LEU A 85 2.38 -5.66 2.96
C LEU A 85 3.90 -5.75 2.74
N ARG A 86 4.69 -5.46 3.77
CA ARG A 86 6.16 -5.53 3.68
C ARG A 86 6.68 -6.93 3.34
N THR A 87 6.07 -7.97 3.92
CA THR A 87 6.41 -9.35 3.58
C THR A 87 6.13 -9.64 2.12
N ARG A 88 5.01 -9.16 1.60
CA ARG A 88 4.65 -9.33 0.19
C ARG A 88 5.57 -8.54 -0.74
N GLU A 89 5.96 -7.31 -0.37
CA GLU A 89 6.96 -6.54 -1.10
C GLU A 89 8.29 -7.28 -1.16
N ALA A 90 8.75 -7.82 -0.03
CA ALA A 90 10.01 -8.56 0.04
C ALA A 90 10.06 -9.75 -0.91
N LEU A 91 8.95 -10.47 -1.13
CA LEU A 91 8.87 -11.60 -2.07
C LEU A 91 9.18 -11.19 -3.53
N THR A 92 9.09 -9.91 -3.87
CA THR A 92 9.39 -9.40 -5.21
C THR A 92 10.83 -8.96 -5.37
N LEU A 93 11.61 -8.96 -4.29
CA LEU A 93 13.00 -8.52 -4.27
C LEU A 93 13.97 -9.72 -4.38
N ASP A 94 15.17 -9.45 -4.83
CA ASP A 94 16.20 -10.46 -5.09
C ASP A 94 16.62 -11.23 -3.82
N GLU A 95 16.56 -10.58 -2.63
CA GLU A 95 16.92 -11.17 -1.35
C GLU A 95 16.05 -12.39 -0.99
N GLN A 96 14.83 -12.45 -1.47
CA GLN A 96 13.92 -13.59 -1.29
C GLN A 96 13.91 -14.56 -2.49
N ARG A 97 14.69 -14.25 -3.53
CA ARG A 97 14.72 -14.99 -4.80
C ARG A 97 16.13 -15.47 -5.14
N ILE A 98 16.85 -15.97 -4.14
CA ILE A 98 18.29 -16.34 -4.21
C ILE A 98 18.56 -17.37 -5.29
N GLU A 99 17.72 -18.37 -5.45
CA GLU A 99 17.90 -19.41 -6.46
C GLU A 99 17.83 -18.85 -7.88
N GLN A 100 16.85 -17.98 -8.14
CA GLN A 100 16.69 -17.31 -9.43
C GLN A 100 17.87 -16.38 -9.72
N GLN A 101 18.32 -15.62 -8.72
CA GLN A 101 19.48 -14.76 -8.82
C GLN A 101 20.75 -15.59 -9.17
N GLN A 102 20.98 -16.70 -8.47
CA GLN A 102 22.12 -17.59 -8.75
C GLN A 102 22.09 -18.15 -10.17
N LYS A 103 20.92 -18.62 -10.64
CA LYS A 103 20.74 -19.12 -12.01
C LYS A 103 21.05 -18.06 -13.07
N ARG A 104 20.68 -16.79 -12.80
CA ARG A 104 21.02 -15.66 -13.70
C ARG A 104 22.52 -15.42 -13.73
N ARG A 105 23.16 -15.31 -12.57
CA ARG A 105 24.62 -15.07 -12.46
C ARG A 105 25.47 -16.18 -13.07
N GLN A 106 25.09 -17.44 -12.92
CA GLN A 106 25.77 -18.57 -13.56
C GLN A 106 25.80 -18.45 -15.10
N LYS A 107 24.80 -17.78 -15.69
CA LYS A 107 24.73 -17.51 -17.11
C LYS A 107 25.40 -16.20 -17.53
N GLY A 108 25.99 -15.46 -16.59
CA GLY A 108 26.60 -14.16 -16.84
C GLY A 108 25.62 -12.99 -16.97
N TYR A 109 24.37 -13.15 -16.56
CA TYR A 109 23.34 -12.10 -16.64
C TYR A 109 23.04 -11.49 -15.27
N LEU A 110 22.74 -10.20 -15.28
CA LEU A 110 22.18 -9.50 -14.11
C LEU A 110 20.70 -9.86 -13.93
N THR A 111 20.21 -9.70 -12.69
CA THR A 111 18.78 -9.76 -12.44
C THR A 111 18.07 -8.50 -12.94
N ALA A 112 16.74 -8.53 -13.03
CA ALA A 112 15.95 -7.36 -13.36
C ALA A 112 16.14 -6.24 -12.33
N ARG A 113 16.27 -6.58 -11.05
CA ARG A 113 16.52 -5.62 -9.96
C ARG A 113 17.91 -5.03 -10.00
N GLU A 114 18.94 -5.83 -10.32
CA GLU A 114 20.31 -5.34 -10.51
C GLU A 114 20.40 -4.38 -11.71
N ASN A 115 19.71 -4.67 -12.81
CA ASN A 115 19.61 -3.75 -13.95
C ASN A 115 18.96 -2.43 -13.55
N LEU A 116 17.89 -2.47 -12.74
CA LEU A 116 17.24 -1.26 -12.22
C LEU A 116 18.20 -0.44 -11.35
N GLN A 117 18.90 -1.08 -10.40
CA GLN A 117 19.86 -0.41 -9.52
C GLN A 117 21.02 0.24 -10.26
N ASN A 118 21.46 -0.38 -11.36
CA ASN A 118 22.51 0.19 -12.22
C ASN A 118 22.01 1.37 -13.07
N LEU A 119 20.71 1.45 -13.35
CA LEU A 119 20.13 2.49 -14.18
C LEU A 119 19.77 3.75 -13.40
N CYS A 120 19.23 3.61 -12.19
CA CYS A 120 18.80 4.74 -11.35
C CYS A 120 18.97 4.44 -9.87
N PRO A 121 19.15 5.48 -9.02
CA PRO A 121 19.12 5.33 -7.57
C PRO A 121 17.80 4.72 -7.10
N ILE A 122 17.88 3.70 -6.23
CA ILE A 122 16.70 2.94 -5.80
C ILE A 122 15.68 3.79 -5.03
N ASP A 123 16.14 4.77 -4.28
CA ASP A 123 15.34 5.74 -3.54
C ASP A 123 14.58 6.72 -4.45
N SER A 124 14.99 6.82 -5.72
CA SER A 124 14.32 7.64 -6.74
C SER A 124 13.27 6.90 -7.55
N PHE A 125 13.20 5.57 -7.40
CA PHE A 125 12.30 4.74 -8.19
C PHE A 125 10.98 4.48 -7.48
N ILE A 126 9.89 4.78 -8.17
CA ILE A 126 8.52 4.49 -7.72
C ILE A 126 7.97 3.37 -8.61
N GLU A 127 7.82 2.19 -8.04
CA GLU A 127 7.32 1.02 -8.77
C GLU A 127 5.80 1.02 -8.88
N TYR A 128 5.29 0.66 -10.04
CA TYR A 128 3.86 0.49 -10.31
C TYR A 128 3.53 -1.00 -10.49
N GLY A 129 2.52 -1.48 -9.78
CA GLY A 129 2.03 -2.84 -9.91
C GLY A 129 3.00 -3.92 -9.39
N GLN A 130 3.84 -3.60 -8.40
CA GLN A 130 4.79 -4.53 -7.77
C GLN A 130 4.10 -5.79 -7.24
N MET A 131 2.86 -5.67 -6.72
CA MET A 131 2.10 -6.77 -6.12
C MET A 131 1.37 -7.66 -7.14
N ALA A 132 1.49 -7.38 -8.43
CA ALA A 132 0.88 -8.22 -9.46
C ALA A 132 1.52 -9.63 -9.45
N VAL A 133 0.70 -10.63 -9.76
CA VAL A 133 1.14 -12.01 -9.97
C VAL A 133 0.51 -12.51 -11.26
N ALA A 134 0.99 -13.62 -11.81
CA ALA A 134 0.40 -14.20 -13.02
C ALA A 134 -1.09 -14.52 -12.82
N ALA A 135 -1.90 -14.31 -13.85
CA ALA A 135 -3.35 -14.56 -13.85
C ALA A 135 -3.67 -16.06 -13.95
N GLN A 136 -3.21 -16.84 -12.95
CA GLN A 136 -3.23 -18.31 -12.95
C GLN A 136 -3.86 -18.89 -11.68
N ARG A 137 -4.74 -18.13 -10.97
CA ARG A 137 -5.36 -18.57 -9.71
C ARG A 137 -6.30 -19.76 -9.87
N LEU A 138 -6.85 -19.97 -11.05
CA LEU A 138 -7.72 -21.13 -11.33
C LEU A 138 -6.94 -22.47 -11.36
N ARG A 139 -5.63 -22.44 -11.53
CA ARG A 139 -4.79 -23.65 -11.61
C ARG A 139 -3.62 -23.71 -10.64
N ARG A 140 -3.34 -22.63 -9.93
CA ARG A 140 -2.19 -22.53 -9.00
C ARG A 140 -2.63 -21.85 -7.71
N ASP A 141 -2.05 -22.30 -6.62
CA ASP A 141 -2.24 -21.64 -5.32
C ASP A 141 -1.72 -20.20 -5.33
N TYR A 142 -2.40 -19.32 -4.61
CA TYR A 142 -2.05 -17.90 -4.60
C TYR A 142 -0.71 -17.62 -3.90
N ASP A 143 -0.35 -18.39 -2.87
CA ASP A 143 0.92 -18.25 -2.18
C ASP A 143 2.08 -18.70 -3.06
N ASP A 144 1.88 -19.75 -3.85
CA ASP A 144 2.80 -20.17 -4.89
C ASP A 144 2.97 -19.07 -5.97
N LEU A 145 1.90 -18.46 -6.44
CA LEU A 145 1.98 -17.36 -7.39
C LEU A 145 2.74 -16.15 -6.85
N LYS A 146 2.54 -15.79 -5.57
CA LYS A 146 3.27 -14.69 -4.93
C LYS A 146 4.78 -14.90 -4.91
N SER A 147 5.21 -16.12 -4.67
CA SER A 147 6.64 -16.46 -4.57
C SER A 147 7.33 -16.67 -5.93
N THR A 148 6.60 -17.17 -6.92
CA THR A 148 7.18 -17.60 -8.20
C THR A 148 6.90 -16.67 -9.38
N THR A 149 5.90 -15.78 -9.27
CA THR A 149 5.48 -14.89 -10.37
C THR A 149 5.50 -13.41 -9.94
N ALA A 150 6.57 -13.02 -9.25
CA ALA A 150 6.77 -11.67 -8.74
C ALA A 150 6.54 -10.60 -9.82
N ALA A 151 5.75 -9.58 -9.50
CA ALA A 151 5.41 -8.46 -10.36
C ALA A 151 4.88 -8.85 -11.76
N ASP A 152 4.35 -10.07 -11.91
CA ASP A 152 3.98 -10.72 -13.17
C ASP A 152 5.07 -10.65 -14.24
N GLY A 153 6.34 -10.77 -13.81
CA GLY A 153 7.50 -10.84 -14.71
C GLY A 153 7.91 -9.52 -15.36
N VAL A 154 7.41 -8.37 -14.88
CA VAL A 154 7.86 -7.07 -15.36
C VAL A 154 7.90 -6.02 -14.24
N ILE A 155 9.03 -5.35 -14.11
CA ILE A 155 9.18 -4.17 -13.26
C ILE A 155 8.80 -2.95 -14.10
N THR A 156 7.86 -2.15 -13.61
CA THR A 156 7.43 -0.91 -14.26
C THR A 156 7.40 0.22 -13.25
N GLY A 157 7.90 1.39 -13.61
CA GLY A 157 7.90 2.52 -12.68
C GLY A 157 8.49 3.78 -13.29
N ILE A 158 8.67 4.78 -12.41
CA ILE A 158 9.30 6.04 -12.74
C ILE A 158 10.51 6.22 -11.85
N GLY A 159 11.66 6.46 -12.43
CA GLY A 159 12.92 6.71 -11.73
C GLY A 159 13.65 7.90 -12.30
N GLN A 160 14.70 8.32 -11.62
CA GLN A 160 15.56 9.42 -12.05
C GLN A 160 16.84 8.85 -12.71
N VAL A 161 16.98 9.08 -13.99
CA VAL A 161 18.16 8.64 -14.77
C VAL A 161 19.04 9.85 -15.09
N ASN A 162 20.37 9.66 -15.05
CA ASN A 162 21.35 10.72 -15.37
C ASN A 162 21.26 11.98 -14.48
N GLN A 163 21.00 11.84 -13.21
CA GLN A 163 20.85 12.96 -12.27
C GLN A 163 22.06 13.92 -12.24
N ILE A 164 23.26 13.41 -12.54
CA ILE A 164 24.50 14.19 -12.55
C ILE A 164 24.60 15.10 -13.79
N LEU A 165 23.96 14.69 -14.90
CA LEU A 165 24.12 15.32 -16.20
C LEU A 165 23.03 16.34 -16.54
N VAL A 166 21.85 16.24 -15.92
CA VAL A 166 20.69 17.03 -16.28
C VAL A 166 19.91 17.49 -15.04
N THR A 167 19.06 18.52 -15.19
CA THR A 167 18.25 19.02 -14.08
C THR A 167 17.23 17.97 -13.61
N LYS A 168 16.88 18.01 -12.34
CA LYS A 168 15.96 17.05 -11.70
C LYS A 168 14.66 16.81 -12.48
N GLN A 169 14.09 17.84 -13.08
CA GLN A 169 12.85 17.74 -13.88
C GLN A 169 13.03 16.94 -15.17
N LYS A 170 14.26 16.93 -15.74
CA LYS A 170 14.58 16.20 -16.98
C LYS A 170 15.09 14.78 -16.73
N THR A 171 15.25 14.38 -15.46
CA THR A 171 15.73 13.04 -15.10
C THR A 171 14.60 12.02 -14.99
N GLN A 172 13.35 12.47 -14.88
CA GLN A 172 12.19 11.58 -14.77
C GLN A 172 12.06 10.71 -16.03
N THR A 173 12.15 9.41 -15.84
CA THR A 173 12.17 8.41 -16.92
C THR A 173 11.24 7.27 -16.52
N VAL A 174 10.40 6.85 -17.44
CA VAL A 174 9.66 5.59 -17.30
C VAL A 174 10.61 4.45 -17.55
N ILE A 175 10.64 3.50 -16.63
CA ILE A 175 11.52 2.33 -16.69
C ILE A 175 10.65 1.07 -16.75
N VAL A 176 10.96 0.20 -17.70
CA VAL A 176 10.33 -1.10 -17.90
C VAL A 176 11.42 -2.16 -17.99
N ILE A 177 11.39 -3.17 -17.14
CA ILE A 177 12.39 -4.24 -17.14
C ILE A 177 11.69 -5.58 -17.05
N ASN A 178 11.81 -6.39 -18.10
CA ASN A 178 11.31 -7.76 -18.08
C ASN A 178 12.18 -8.63 -17.16
N ASP A 179 11.54 -9.43 -16.32
CA ASP A 179 12.21 -10.40 -15.47
C ASP A 179 12.14 -11.80 -16.08
N TYR A 180 13.20 -12.20 -16.78
CA TYR A 180 13.29 -13.52 -17.41
C TYR A 180 13.17 -14.67 -16.39
N SER A 181 13.48 -14.45 -15.12
CA SER A 181 13.37 -15.46 -14.07
C SER A 181 11.92 -15.81 -13.73
N VAL A 182 10.97 -14.99 -14.16
CA VAL A 182 9.53 -15.22 -14.01
C VAL A 182 8.97 -15.75 -15.32
N LEU A 183 8.63 -17.02 -15.35
CA LEU A 183 8.01 -17.69 -16.52
C LEU A 183 8.72 -17.37 -17.85
N ALA A 184 10.06 -17.36 -17.83
CA ALA A 184 10.93 -17.03 -18.97
C ALA A 184 10.65 -15.64 -19.60
N GLY A 185 10.24 -14.67 -18.80
CA GLY A 185 9.91 -13.31 -19.26
C GLY A 185 8.71 -13.24 -20.20
N THR A 186 7.85 -14.27 -20.20
CA THR A 186 6.66 -14.28 -21.06
C THR A 186 5.63 -13.27 -20.57
N GLN A 187 4.96 -12.61 -21.51
CA GLN A 187 4.00 -11.54 -21.25
C GLN A 187 2.62 -12.12 -21.00
N GLY A 188 2.14 -11.97 -19.75
CA GLY A 188 0.80 -12.35 -19.34
C GLY A 188 -0.16 -11.18 -19.27
N TYR A 189 -1.36 -11.42 -18.74
CA TYR A 189 -2.42 -10.43 -18.69
C TYR A 189 -2.06 -9.20 -17.83
N PHE A 190 -1.64 -9.39 -16.60
CA PHE A 190 -1.26 -8.26 -15.74
C PHE A 190 0.04 -7.61 -16.20
N HIS A 191 0.93 -8.35 -16.84
CA HIS A 191 2.11 -7.81 -17.52
C HIS A 191 1.69 -6.75 -18.56
N HIS A 192 0.73 -7.08 -19.46
CA HIS A 192 0.20 -6.13 -20.44
C HIS A 192 -0.47 -4.93 -19.78
N LEU A 193 -1.33 -5.14 -18.80
CA LEU A 193 -1.98 -4.02 -18.09
C LEU A 193 -0.97 -3.06 -17.44
N LYS A 194 0.13 -3.59 -16.90
CA LYS A 194 1.22 -2.76 -16.35
C LYS A 194 1.91 -1.96 -17.44
N LEU A 195 2.22 -2.59 -18.59
CA LEU A 195 2.81 -1.91 -19.73
C LEU A 195 1.92 -0.80 -20.25
N ASP A 196 0.67 -1.08 -20.53
CA ASP A 196 -0.32 -0.11 -21.02
C ASP A 196 -0.41 1.09 -20.08
N ARG A 197 -0.53 0.81 -18.77
CA ARG A 197 -0.62 1.85 -17.75
C ARG A 197 0.61 2.74 -17.71
N ILE A 198 1.82 2.15 -17.71
CA ILE A 198 3.04 2.94 -17.55
C ILE A 198 3.39 3.71 -18.84
N LEU A 199 3.09 3.14 -20.01
CA LEU A 199 3.27 3.83 -21.29
C LEU A 199 2.28 5.00 -21.45
N ALA A 200 1.03 4.85 -21.00
CA ALA A 200 0.08 5.95 -20.94
C ALA A 200 0.58 7.08 -20.02
N VAL A 201 1.19 6.75 -18.88
CA VAL A 201 1.83 7.75 -18.00
C VAL A 201 2.99 8.44 -18.72
N ALA A 202 3.85 7.68 -19.42
CA ALA A 202 4.95 8.24 -20.20
C ALA A 202 4.46 9.23 -21.25
N ALA A 203 3.45 8.86 -22.03
CA ALA A 203 2.84 9.72 -23.05
C ALA A 203 2.26 11.01 -22.46
N ASN A 204 1.45 10.90 -21.41
CA ASN A 204 0.80 12.03 -20.76
C ASN A 204 1.80 13.00 -20.10
N LYS A 205 2.85 12.48 -19.49
CA LYS A 205 3.89 13.27 -18.81
C LYS A 205 5.03 13.67 -19.75
N LYS A 206 5.07 13.13 -20.96
CA LYS A 206 6.17 13.31 -21.93
C LYS A 206 7.52 12.88 -21.34
N TYR A 207 7.51 11.77 -20.61
CA TYR A 207 8.72 11.19 -20.06
C TYR A 207 9.36 10.26 -21.08
N PRO A 208 10.71 10.23 -21.19
CA PRO A 208 11.40 9.22 -21.95
C PRO A 208 11.15 7.82 -21.35
N VAL A 209 11.26 6.79 -22.18
CA VAL A 209 11.08 5.40 -21.77
C VAL A 209 12.38 4.63 -21.99
N VAL A 210 12.83 3.92 -20.96
CA VAL A 210 13.92 2.96 -21.05
C VAL A 210 13.34 1.57 -20.83
N MET A 211 13.54 0.66 -21.77
CA MET A 211 13.06 -0.73 -21.69
C MET A 211 14.23 -1.71 -21.79
N PHE A 212 14.30 -2.63 -20.80
CA PHE A 212 15.12 -3.83 -20.88
C PHE A 212 14.20 -4.99 -21.27
N THR A 213 14.26 -5.38 -22.55
CA THR A 213 13.39 -6.42 -23.09
C THR A 213 14.11 -7.77 -23.10
N GLU A 214 13.54 -8.73 -22.39
CA GLU A 214 14.03 -10.10 -22.35
C GLU A 214 12.84 -11.04 -22.14
N GLY A 215 12.55 -11.95 -23.05
CA GLY A 215 11.41 -12.84 -22.84
C GLY A 215 11.04 -13.71 -24.02
N GLY A 216 10.19 -14.70 -23.76
CA GLY A 216 9.73 -15.72 -24.70
C GLY A 216 8.47 -15.36 -25.50
N GLY A 217 7.99 -14.10 -25.47
CA GLY A 217 6.76 -13.70 -26.16
C GLY A 217 5.50 -13.78 -25.27
N GLY A 218 4.33 -13.93 -25.87
CA GLY A 218 3.05 -14.01 -25.16
C GLY A 218 2.91 -15.27 -24.30
N ARG A 219 2.16 -15.16 -23.18
CA ARG A 219 1.90 -16.26 -22.24
C ARG A 219 0.46 -16.76 -22.39
N PRO A 220 0.22 -17.89 -23.08
CA PRO A 220 -1.13 -18.43 -23.24
C PRO A 220 -1.69 -19.13 -21.99
N GLY A 221 -0.89 -19.27 -20.95
CA GLY A 221 -1.22 -20.03 -19.75
C GLY A 221 -1.94 -19.25 -18.64
N ASP A 222 -2.31 -18.00 -18.87
CA ASP A 222 -3.08 -17.21 -17.93
C ASP A 222 -4.56 -17.61 -18.01
N THR A 223 -5.06 -18.31 -16.99
CA THR A 223 -6.35 -19.00 -17.00
C THR A 223 -7.49 -18.23 -16.34
N ASP A 224 -7.16 -17.15 -15.61
CA ASP A 224 -8.15 -16.37 -14.85
C ASP A 224 -8.98 -15.44 -15.74
N ILE A 225 -8.69 -15.40 -17.04
CA ILE A 225 -9.28 -14.48 -18.00
C ILE A 225 -9.81 -15.26 -19.21
N THR A 226 -11.02 -14.93 -19.60
CA THR A 226 -11.70 -15.55 -20.73
C THR A 226 -11.31 -14.96 -22.09
N THR A 227 -10.71 -13.77 -22.09
CA THR A 227 -10.29 -13.08 -23.32
C THR A 227 -8.86 -12.60 -23.17
N VAL A 228 -7.95 -13.18 -23.94
CA VAL A 228 -6.56 -12.73 -24.01
C VAL A 228 -6.45 -11.65 -25.10
N ASN A 229 -6.30 -10.41 -24.69
CA ASN A 229 -5.88 -9.36 -25.61
C ASN A 229 -4.38 -9.51 -25.87
N SER A 230 -4.01 -9.93 -27.06
CA SER A 230 -2.64 -10.24 -27.45
C SER A 230 -1.82 -9.03 -27.92
N GLY A 231 -2.27 -7.81 -27.65
CA GLY A 231 -1.58 -6.57 -28.05
C GLY A 231 -1.66 -5.47 -27.03
N LEU A 232 -0.73 -4.51 -27.12
CA LEU A 232 -0.80 -3.22 -26.45
C LEU A 232 -2.00 -2.43 -26.99
N GLN A 233 -2.80 -1.86 -26.12
CA GLN A 233 -3.94 -0.99 -26.51
C GLN A 233 -3.53 0.48 -26.49
#